data_04a29976052e8a68662283ba600fa3b8
#
_entry.id   04a29976052e8a68662283ba600fa3b8
#
_cell.length_a   1.000
_cell.length_b   1.000
_cell.length_c   1.000
_cell.angle_alpha   90.00
_cell.angle_beta   90.00
_cell.angle_gamma   90.00
#
_symmetry.space_group_name_H-M   'P 1'
#
loop_
_entity.id
_entity.type
_entity.pdbx_description
1 polymer ?
#
loop_
_entity_poly.entity_id
_entity_poly.type
_entity_poly.pdbx_seq_one_letter_code
_entity_poly.pdbx_strand_id
1 'polypeptide(L)'
;TLPGRLVCRLVWDMDKQMCSEYQEKALSGIPEDFSGRLLEVPAGTGILTMPLYQTLPKAEITCLDYSPDMMAQAKEKADRLGLQNVSFRQGDVGALPFEDGSFDAVLSLNGFHAFPDKEAAYRETFRVLCPGGTFCGCFYVSGACRRTDRLIRRDCHESRLRA
;
A
#
# COMPACT_ATOMS: atom_id res chain seq x y z
N THR A 1 16.17 11.55 5.66
CA THR A 1 14.83 11.29 5.08
C THR A 1 13.84 12.24 5.72
N LEU A 2 13.09 13.00 4.90
CA LEU A 2 12.04 13.89 5.38
C LEU A 2 11.00 13.09 6.18
N PRO A 3 10.56 13.59 7.36
CA PRO A 3 9.49 12.92 8.10
C PRO A 3 8.25 12.75 7.22
N GLY A 4 7.60 11.58 7.24
CA GLY A 4 6.47 11.26 6.35
C GLY A 4 5.32 12.28 6.39
N ARG A 5 5.09 12.94 7.56
CA ARG A 5 4.17 14.07 7.70
C ARG A 5 4.53 15.26 6.81
N LEU A 6 5.83 15.50 6.61
CA LEU A 6 6.29 16.58 5.75
C LEU A 6 6.09 16.23 4.28
N VAL A 7 6.26 14.96 3.92
CA VAL A 7 5.96 14.45 2.58
C VAL A 7 4.45 14.59 2.28
N CYS A 8 3.58 14.16 3.18
CA CYS A 8 2.13 14.33 3.01
C CYS A 8 1.75 15.80 2.81
N ARG A 9 2.33 16.70 3.60
CA ARG A 9 2.04 18.14 3.49
C ARG A 9 2.66 18.78 2.25
N LEU A 10 3.88 18.42 1.87
CA LEU A 10 4.59 19.05 0.75
C LEU A 10 4.22 18.47 -0.62
N VAL A 11 3.96 17.16 -0.68
CA VAL A 11 3.68 16.46 -1.93
C VAL A 11 2.18 16.39 -2.20
N TRP A 12 1.39 16.05 -1.17
CA TRP A 12 -0.04 15.79 -1.30
C TRP A 12 -0.92 16.96 -0.82
N ASP A 13 -0.31 18.01 -0.25
CA ASP A 13 -1.00 19.14 0.39
C ASP A 13 -2.04 18.70 1.44
N MET A 14 -1.76 17.58 2.10
CA MET A 14 -2.65 16.97 3.09
C MET A 14 -2.24 17.40 4.49
N ASP A 15 -3.18 17.97 5.24
CA ASP A 15 -3.04 18.20 6.66
C ASP A 15 -3.30 16.91 7.47
N LYS A 16 -3.23 17.00 8.80
CA LYS A 16 -3.43 15.85 9.69
C LYS A 16 -4.85 15.26 9.60
N GLN A 17 -5.85 16.10 9.43
CA GLN A 17 -7.25 15.70 9.33
C GLN A 17 -7.49 14.98 8.00
N MET A 18 -7.02 15.56 6.89
CA MET A 18 -7.08 14.92 5.57
C MET A 18 -6.36 13.58 5.52
N CYS A 19 -5.22 13.43 6.21
CA CYS A 19 -4.54 12.15 6.32
C CYS A 19 -5.38 11.11 7.06
N SER A 20 -6.07 11.49 8.13
CA SER A 20 -6.98 10.60 8.88
C SER A 20 -8.18 10.19 8.03
N GLU A 21 -8.86 11.15 7.41
CA GLU A 21 -9.99 10.89 6.51
C GLU A 21 -9.59 10.01 5.31
N TYR A 22 -8.38 10.20 4.78
CA TYR A 22 -7.83 9.37 3.73
C TYR A 22 -7.65 7.92 4.18
N GLN A 23 -7.10 7.71 5.38
CA GLN A 23 -6.94 6.37 5.95
C GLN A 23 -8.30 5.69 6.19
N GLU A 24 -9.26 6.38 6.78
CA GLU A 24 -10.61 5.87 7.02
C GLU A 24 -11.29 5.45 5.71
N LYS A 25 -11.23 6.31 4.69
CA LYS A 25 -11.82 5.99 3.37
C LYS A 25 -11.10 4.85 2.66
N ALA A 26 -9.77 4.81 2.72
CA ALA A 26 -8.98 3.76 2.07
C ALA A 26 -9.25 2.38 2.67
N LEU A 27 -9.69 2.33 3.92
CA LEU A 27 -9.96 1.10 4.65
C LEU A 27 -11.44 0.81 4.86
N SER A 28 -12.32 1.67 4.37
CA SER A 28 -13.77 1.51 4.57
C SER A 28 -14.34 0.17 4.09
N GLY A 29 -13.61 -0.57 3.27
CA GLY A 29 -13.95 -1.93 2.86
C GLY A 29 -13.40 -3.04 3.74
N ILE A 30 -12.60 -2.72 4.79
CA ILE A 30 -12.05 -3.68 5.74
C ILE A 30 -12.72 -3.43 7.09
N PRO A 31 -13.54 -4.36 7.60
CA PRO A 31 -14.19 -4.21 8.92
C PRO A 31 -13.17 -4.08 10.06
N GLU A 32 -13.51 -3.37 11.13
CA GLU A 32 -12.66 -3.22 12.31
C GLU A 32 -12.37 -4.56 13.02
N ASP A 33 -13.26 -5.53 12.89
CA ASP A 33 -13.13 -6.88 13.43
C ASP A 33 -12.55 -7.89 12.41
N PHE A 34 -12.00 -7.42 11.30
CA PHE A 34 -11.43 -8.26 10.25
C PHE A 34 -10.40 -9.24 10.82
N SER A 35 -10.57 -10.52 10.51
CA SER A 35 -9.75 -11.62 11.02
C SER A 35 -9.23 -12.54 9.90
N GLY A 36 -9.34 -12.10 8.66
CA GLY A 36 -8.89 -12.83 7.49
C GLY A 36 -7.44 -12.54 7.11
N ARG A 37 -7.05 -13.06 5.95
CA ARG A 37 -5.73 -12.85 5.34
C ARG A 37 -5.76 -11.59 4.49
N LEU A 38 -4.93 -10.61 4.83
CA LEU A 38 -4.79 -9.34 4.13
C LEU A 38 -3.45 -9.27 3.40
N LEU A 39 -3.47 -8.97 2.11
CA LEU A 39 -2.28 -8.58 1.35
C LEU A 39 -2.23 -7.06 1.19
N GLU A 40 -1.13 -6.43 1.58
CA GLU A 40 -0.82 -5.05 1.20
C GLU A 40 0.21 -5.04 0.07
N VAL A 41 -0.11 -4.36 -1.04
CA VAL A 41 0.77 -4.21 -2.21
C VAL A 41 0.56 -2.89 -2.95
N PRO A 42 1.60 -2.04 -3.09
CA PRO A 42 2.90 -2.12 -2.44
C PRO A 42 2.82 -1.64 -1.00
N ALA A 43 3.63 -2.24 -0.12
CA ALA A 43 3.67 -1.83 1.29
C ALA A 43 4.42 -0.50 1.51
N GLY A 44 5.32 -0.15 0.59
CA GLY A 44 6.15 1.04 0.72
C GLY A 44 6.91 1.05 2.04
N THR A 45 7.00 2.22 2.66
CA THR A 45 7.63 2.37 3.98
C THR A 45 6.72 2.04 5.16
N GLY A 46 5.49 1.61 4.91
CA GLY A 46 4.49 1.31 5.95
C GLY A 46 4.08 2.50 6.82
N ILE A 47 4.29 3.73 6.35
CA ILE A 47 4.07 4.94 7.17
C ILE A 47 2.60 5.17 7.49
N LEU A 48 1.71 4.76 6.58
CA LEU A 48 0.26 4.93 6.72
C LEU A 48 -0.37 3.69 7.35
N THR A 49 0.12 2.51 7.01
CA THR A 49 -0.53 1.23 7.26
C THR A 49 -0.08 0.55 8.56
N MET A 50 1.19 0.64 8.94
CA MET A 50 1.67 0.01 10.16
C MET A 50 0.92 0.48 11.42
N PRO A 51 0.67 1.80 11.65
CA PRO A 51 -0.14 2.23 12.80
C PRO A 51 -1.56 1.69 12.78
N LEU A 52 -2.12 1.50 11.58
CA LEU A 52 -3.46 0.99 11.40
C LEU A 52 -3.57 -0.50 11.71
N TYR A 53 -2.54 -1.28 11.40
CA TYR A 53 -2.55 -2.71 11.67
C TYR A 53 -2.59 -3.05 13.17
N GLN A 54 -2.30 -2.09 14.05
CA GLN A 54 -2.58 -2.22 15.49
C GLN A 54 -4.07 -2.37 15.80
N THR A 55 -4.95 -1.85 14.93
CA THR A 55 -6.41 -1.97 15.09
C THR A 55 -6.97 -3.27 14.54
N LEU A 56 -6.16 -4.07 13.85
CA LEU A 56 -6.52 -5.35 13.23
C LEU A 56 -5.75 -6.53 13.85
N PRO A 57 -5.80 -6.76 15.18
CA PRO A 57 -4.94 -7.73 15.86
C PRO A 57 -5.25 -9.20 15.49
N LYS A 58 -6.40 -9.46 14.88
CA LYS A 58 -6.83 -10.80 14.47
C LYS A 58 -6.55 -11.11 13.00
N ALA A 59 -6.18 -10.10 12.20
CA ALA A 59 -5.84 -10.28 10.79
C ALA A 59 -4.47 -10.93 10.64
N GLU A 60 -4.28 -11.75 9.62
CA GLU A 60 -2.98 -12.20 9.15
C GLU A 60 -2.56 -11.33 7.97
N ILE A 61 -1.55 -10.49 8.16
CA ILE A 61 -1.18 -9.45 7.21
C ILE A 61 0.13 -9.78 6.52
N THR A 62 0.12 -9.79 5.19
CA THR A 62 1.31 -9.92 4.36
C THR A 62 1.56 -8.61 3.63
N CYS A 63 2.72 -8.01 3.87
CA CYS A 63 3.18 -6.79 3.18
C CYS A 63 4.16 -7.16 2.09
N LEU A 64 3.84 -6.80 0.83
CA LEU A 64 4.72 -7.05 -0.31
C LEU A 64 5.16 -5.73 -0.93
N ASP A 65 6.46 -5.63 -1.24
CA ASP A 65 7.04 -4.52 -2.00
C ASP A 65 8.19 -5.01 -2.88
N TYR A 66 8.42 -4.31 -3.98
CA TYR A 66 9.55 -4.58 -4.86
C TYR A 66 10.88 -4.09 -4.27
N SER A 67 10.84 -2.96 -3.53
CA SER A 67 12.02 -2.30 -2.97
C SER A 67 12.41 -2.90 -1.62
N PRO A 68 13.61 -3.50 -1.49
CA PRO A 68 14.11 -4.02 -0.22
C PRO A 68 14.30 -2.90 0.82
N ASP A 69 14.67 -1.69 0.39
CA ASP A 69 14.86 -0.54 1.28
C ASP A 69 13.53 -0.05 1.89
N MET A 70 12.47 -0.04 1.10
CA MET A 70 11.12 0.29 1.57
C MET A 70 10.63 -0.75 2.59
N MET A 71 10.80 -2.03 2.28
CA MET A 71 10.43 -3.13 3.17
C MET A 71 11.21 -3.11 4.48
N ALA A 72 12.51 -2.80 4.45
CA ALA A 72 13.32 -2.67 5.67
C ALA A 72 12.75 -1.59 6.61
N GLN A 73 12.34 -0.43 6.05
CA GLN A 73 11.73 0.65 6.81
C GLN A 73 10.34 0.26 7.37
N ALA A 74 9.54 -0.46 6.58
CA ALA A 74 8.23 -0.94 7.02
C ALA A 74 8.38 -1.95 8.17
N LYS A 75 9.32 -2.88 8.04
CA LYS A 75 9.62 -3.88 9.07
C LYS A 75 10.11 -3.23 10.38
N GLU A 76 11.07 -2.31 10.31
CA GLU A 76 11.52 -1.56 11.49
C GLU A 76 10.37 -0.85 12.21
N LYS A 77 9.41 -0.35 11.45
CA LYS A 77 8.22 0.31 11.99
C LYS A 77 7.27 -0.68 12.65
N ALA A 78 7.02 -1.82 12.01
CA ALA A 78 6.22 -2.91 12.59
C ALA A 78 6.82 -3.41 13.90
N ASP A 79 8.14 -3.63 13.94
CA ASP A 79 8.88 -4.05 15.13
C ASP A 79 8.74 -3.02 16.27
N ARG A 80 8.87 -1.73 15.97
CA ARG A 80 8.68 -0.65 16.96
C ARG A 80 7.26 -0.56 17.51
N LEU A 81 6.26 -0.94 16.70
CA LEU A 81 4.86 -0.96 17.11
C LEU A 81 4.43 -2.28 17.75
N GLY A 82 5.32 -3.26 17.80
CA GLY A 82 5.07 -4.57 18.39
C GLY A 82 4.09 -5.43 17.58
N LEU A 83 3.97 -5.22 16.27
CA LEU A 83 3.06 -5.98 15.41
C LEU A 83 3.58 -7.41 15.23
N GLN A 84 2.79 -8.39 15.70
CA GLN A 84 3.15 -9.81 15.60
C GLN A 84 2.43 -10.53 14.45
N ASN A 85 1.44 -9.89 13.86
CA ASN A 85 0.57 -10.44 12.84
C ASN A 85 0.90 -9.91 11.42
N VAL A 86 2.06 -9.28 11.24
CA VAL A 86 2.53 -8.74 9.96
C VAL A 86 3.76 -9.50 9.50
N SER A 87 3.69 -10.02 8.28
CA SER A 87 4.80 -10.64 7.57
C SER A 87 5.23 -9.79 6.38
N PHE A 88 6.49 -9.95 5.93
CA PHE A 88 7.05 -9.15 4.83
C PHE A 88 7.61 -10.05 3.74
N ARG A 89 7.30 -9.74 2.48
CA ARG A 89 7.78 -10.49 1.32
C ARG A 89 8.18 -9.55 0.19
N GLN A 90 9.40 -9.69 -0.31
CA GLN A 90 9.83 -8.97 -1.50
C GLN A 90 9.24 -9.64 -2.75
N GLY A 91 8.72 -8.84 -3.68
CA GLY A 91 8.14 -9.38 -4.91
C GLY A 91 7.64 -8.30 -5.86
N ASP A 92 7.30 -8.74 -7.07
CA ASP A 92 6.67 -7.92 -8.09
C ASP A 92 5.15 -8.10 -8.03
N VAL A 93 4.41 -7.00 -8.04
CA VAL A 93 2.94 -7.04 -8.09
C VAL A 93 2.41 -7.65 -9.39
N GLY A 94 3.17 -7.55 -10.48
CA GLY A 94 2.81 -8.16 -11.77
C GLY A 94 3.00 -9.67 -11.82
N ALA A 95 3.64 -10.27 -10.80
CA ALA A 95 3.89 -11.71 -10.66
C ALA A 95 3.90 -12.10 -9.17
N LEU A 96 2.73 -12.02 -8.53
CA LEU A 96 2.60 -12.25 -7.08
C LEU A 96 2.93 -13.71 -6.73
N PRO A 97 3.87 -13.94 -5.78
CA PRO A 97 4.33 -15.28 -5.41
C PRO A 97 3.36 -15.98 -4.42
N PHE A 98 2.08 -15.93 -4.72
CA PHE A 98 0.99 -16.52 -3.93
C PHE A 98 0.06 -17.35 -4.81
N GLU A 99 -0.62 -18.31 -4.21
CA GLU A 99 -1.63 -19.12 -4.90
C GLU A 99 -2.91 -18.32 -5.17
N ASP A 100 -3.73 -18.81 -6.10
CA ASP A 100 -5.05 -18.25 -6.39
C ASP A 100 -5.93 -18.28 -5.14
N GLY A 101 -6.66 -17.20 -4.89
CA GLY A 101 -7.57 -17.11 -3.75
C GLY A 101 -6.89 -17.17 -2.37
N SER A 102 -5.62 -16.74 -2.26
CA SER A 102 -4.86 -16.79 -1.00
C SER A 102 -5.29 -15.76 0.02
N PHE A 103 -5.99 -14.70 -0.40
CA PHE A 103 -6.30 -13.55 0.46
C PHE A 103 -7.78 -13.22 0.49
N ASP A 104 -8.27 -12.85 1.66
CA ASP A 104 -9.64 -12.42 1.89
C ASP A 104 -9.81 -10.92 1.60
N ALA A 105 -8.71 -10.16 1.71
CA ALA A 105 -8.64 -8.76 1.30
C ALA A 105 -7.29 -8.41 0.69
N VAL A 106 -7.29 -7.47 -0.28
CA VAL A 106 -6.08 -6.83 -0.80
C VAL A 106 -6.19 -5.32 -0.63
N LEU A 107 -5.15 -4.72 -0.07
CA LEU A 107 -5.02 -3.29 0.14
C LEU A 107 -3.92 -2.72 -0.75
N SER A 108 -4.22 -1.63 -1.47
CA SER A 108 -3.20 -0.92 -2.24
C SER A 108 -3.33 0.59 -2.06
N LEU A 109 -2.37 1.19 -1.38
CA LEU A 109 -2.34 2.63 -1.14
C LEU A 109 -1.25 3.30 -1.98
N ASN A 110 -1.67 4.16 -2.90
CA ASN A 110 -0.77 4.92 -3.78
C ASN A 110 0.19 4.06 -4.64
N GLY A 111 -0.18 2.83 -4.97
CA GLY A 111 0.66 1.90 -5.74
C GLY A 111 0.39 1.91 -7.23
N PHE A 112 -0.84 1.66 -7.64
CA PHE A 112 -1.20 1.34 -9.03
C PHE A 112 -0.82 2.39 -10.07
N HIS A 113 -0.78 3.68 -9.71
CA HIS A 113 -0.34 4.71 -10.64
C HIS A 113 1.16 4.61 -11.01
N ALA A 114 1.97 4.00 -10.15
CA ALA A 114 3.42 3.87 -10.30
C ALA A 114 3.85 2.54 -10.96
N PHE A 115 2.98 1.52 -11.01
CA PHE A 115 3.35 0.21 -11.55
C PHE A 115 3.62 0.29 -13.06
N PRO A 116 4.70 -0.35 -13.55
CA PRO A 116 5.06 -0.37 -14.98
C PRO A 116 3.98 -1.06 -15.83
N ASP A 117 3.53 -2.25 -15.40
CA ASP A 117 2.45 -3.01 -16.01
C ASP A 117 1.23 -3.06 -15.08
N LYS A 118 0.30 -2.15 -15.34
CA LYS A 118 -0.93 -2.04 -14.54
C LYS A 118 -1.89 -3.21 -14.77
N GLU A 119 -1.91 -3.73 -16.00
CA GLU A 119 -2.79 -4.86 -16.35
C GLU A 119 -2.35 -6.13 -15.64
N ALA A 120 -1.05 -6.41 -15.63
CA ALA A 120 -0.49 -7.52 -14.86
C ALA A 120 -0.78 -7.35 -13.36
N ALA A 121 -0.56 -6.15 -12.81
CA ALA A 121 -0.83 -5.86 -11.41
C ALA A 121 -2.31 -6.07 -11.04
N TYR A 122 -3.25 -5.62 -11.87
CA TYR A 122 -4.67 -5.87 -11.65
C TYR A 122 -5.01 -7.37 -11.73
N ARG A 123 -4.56 -8.04 -12.77
CA ARG A 123 -4.80 -9.48 -12.95
C ARG A 123 -4.30 -10.29 -11.76
N GLU A 124 -3.08 -10.05 -11.32
CA GLU A 124 -2.49 -10.74 -10.17
C GLU A 124 -3.20 -10.41 -8.85
N THR A 125 -3.54 -9.14 -8.63
CA THR A 125 -4.32 -8.71 -7.46
C THR A 125 -5.66 -9.46 -7.37
N PHE A 126 -6.38 -9.57 -8.49
CA PHE A 126 -7.65 -10.30 -8.51
C PHE A 126 -7.48 -11.82 -8.48
N ARG A 127 -6.40 -12.36 -9.04
CA ARG A 127 -6.08 -13.79 -8.97
C ARG A 127 -5.88 -14.27 -7.53
N VAL A 128 -5.15 -13.48 -6.73
CA VAL A 128 -4.86 -13.86 -5.34
C VAL A 128 -6.01 -13.60 -4.37
N LEU A 129 -7.04 -12.83 -4.76
CA LEU A 129 -8.25 -12.65 -3.97
C LEU A 129 -9.13 -13.90 -4.01
N CYS A 130 -9.62 -14.34 -2.86
CA CYS A 130 -10.62 -15.41 -2.79
C CYS A 130 -11.97 -14.94 -3.40
N PRO A 131 -12.84 -15.88 -3.85
CA PRO A 131 -14.19 -15.52 -4.26
C PRO A 131 -14.94 -14.79 -3.13
N GLY A 132 -15.45 -13.59 -3.43
CA GLY A 132 -16.09 -12.71 -2.44
C GLY A 132 -15.11 -11.86 -1.63
N GLY A 133 -13.80 -11.96 -1.87
CA GLY A 133 -12.78 -11.13 -1.24
C GLY A 133 -12.89 -9.66 -1.63
N THR A 134 -12.33 -8.78 -0.81
CA THR A 134 -12.42 -7.32 -0.96
C THR A 134 -11.11 -6.72 -1.47
N PHE A 135 -11.18 -5.90 -2.52
CA PHE A 135 -10.08 -5.04 -2.93
C PHE A 135 -10.32 -3.61 -2.44
N CYS A 136 -9.42 -3.11 -1.60
CA CYS A 136 -9.41 -1.72 -1.13
C CYS A 136 -8.22 -0.99 -1.74
N GLY A 137 -8.47 0.19 -2.30
CA GLY A 137 -7.39 0.94 -2.92
C GLY A 137 -7.64 2.43 -2.96
N CYS A 138 -6.55 3.19 -2.89
CA CYS A 138 -6.55 4.61 -3.12
C CYS A 138 -5.41 4.98 -4.06
N PHE A 139 -5.75 5.65 -5.16
CA PHE A 139 -4.81 5.90 -6.24
C PHE A 139 -4.84 7.37 -6.64
N TYR A 140 -3.68 7.85 -7.05
CA TYR A 140 -3.61 9.15 -7.68
C TYR A 140 -4.25 9.11 -9.07
N VAL A 141 -5.12 10.09 -9.34
CA VAL A 141 -5.72 10.32 -10.66
C VAL A 141 -5.20 11.64 -11.21
N SER A 142 -4.59 11.61 -12.40
CA SER A 142 -4.06 12.81 -13.04
C SER A 142 -5.17 13.79 -13.44
N GLY A 143 -4.88 15.09 -13.38
CA GLY A 143 -5.80 16.16 -13.77
C GLY A 143 -6.48 16.88 -12.61
N ALA A 144 -6.43 16.35 -11.39
CA ALA A 144 -7.05 16.97 -10.21
C ALA A 144 -6.21 18.12 -9.62
N CYS A 145 -4.88 18.00 -9.62
CA CYS A 145 -3.96 19.01 -9.09
C CYS A 145 -2.69 19.13 -9.94
N ARG A 146 -2.50 20.29 -10.60
CA ARG A 146 -1.34 20.53 -11.48
C ARG A 146 0.02 20.39 -10.79
N ARG A 147 0.10 20.71 -9.50
CA ARG A 147 1.34 20.59 -8.71
C ARG A 147 1.69 19.12 -8.47
N THR A 148 0.73 18.34 -8.05
CA THR A 148 0.87 16.90 -7.81
C THR A 148 1.14 16.16 -9.12
N ASP A 149 0.44 16.52 -10.22
CA ASP A 149 0.69 15.98 -11.56
C ASP A 149 2.14 16.13 -11.99
N ARG A 150 2.73 17.30 -11.74
CA ARG A 150 4.13 17.59 -12.11
C ARG A 150 5.12 16.76 -11.29
N LEU A 151 4.85 16.59 -9.98
CA LEU A 151 5.71 15.80 -9.08
C LEU A 151 5.66 14.31 -9.44
N ILE A 152 4.46 13.75 -9.62
CA ILE A 152 4.29 12.33 -9.95
C ILE A 152 4.87 11.99 -11.32
N ARG A 153 4.70 12.86 -12.34
CA ARG A 153 5.33 12.63 -13.65
C ARG A 153 6.85 12.57 -13.56
N ARG A 154 7.45 13.37 -12.69
CA ARG A 154 8.89 13.39 -12.45
C ARG A 154 9.38 12.10 -11.79
N ASP A 155 8.70 11.65 -10.73
CA ASP A 155 9.06 10.43 -10.00
C ASP A 155 8.86 9.17 -10.87
N CYS A 156 7.77 9.09 -11.62
CA CYS A 156 7.54 7.99 -12.57
C CYS A 156 8.55 7.95 -13.71
N HIS A 157 9.11 9.10 -14.11
CA HIS A 157 10.16 9.16 -15.14
C HIS A 157 11.52 8.71 -14.58
N GLU A 158 11.85 9.11 -13.34
CA GLU A 158 13.11 8.72 -12.69
C GLU A 158 13.15 7.24 -12.33
N SER A 159 12.02 6.64 -11.94
CA SER A 159 11.93 5.20 -11.66
C SER A 159 12.08 4.34 -12.93
N ARG A 160 11.65 4.82 -14.10
CA ARG A 160 11.86 4.13 -15.39
C ARG A 160 13.31 4.17 -15.89
N LEU A 161 14.12 5.13 -15.42
CA LEU A 161 15.53 5.24 -15.77
C LEU A 161 16.46 4.41 -14.88
N ARG A 162 15.94 3.84 -13.79
CA ARG A 162 16.68 3.01 -12.82
C ARG A 162 16.34 1.52 -12.91
N ALA A 163 15.39 1.14 -13.76
CA ALA A 163 15.03 -0.23 -14.09
C ALA A 163 15.68 -0.69 -15.39
#